data_45300fb9cf9849615e47a7aa1ac74e29
#
_entry.id   45300fb9cf9849615e47a7aa1ac74e29
#
_cell.length_a   1.000
_cell.length_b   1.000
_cell.length_c   1.000
_cell.angle_alpha   90.00
_cell.angle_beta   90.00
_cell.angle_gamma   90.00
#
_symmetry.space_group_name_H-M   'P 1'
#
loop_
_entity.id
_entity.type
_entity.pdbx_description
1 polymer ?
#
loop_
_entity_poly.entity_id
_entity_poly.type
_entity_poly.pdbx_seq_one_letter_code
_entity_poly.pdbx_strand_id
1 'polypeptide(L)'
;MFTDQEIWDILKILAALLHMGNVKYKGKVIDNLDATDIPDQTNVERVAAILGVNTKALIDALTSKTIFAHGESVVSTLNTNQSKDVRDAFAKGIYGRLFVYIGKVY
;
A
#
# COMPACT_ATOMS: atom_id res chain seq x y z
N MET A 1 5.95 -26.02 -13.00
CA MET A 1 6.89 -25.84 -11.90
C MET A 1 7.48 -24.44 -11.96
N PHE A 2 7.73 -23.81 -10.81
CA PHE A 2 8.29 -22.46 -10.78
C PHE A 2 9.79 -22.45 -11.06
N THR A 3 10.26 -21.45 -11.81
CA THR A 3 11.69 -21.17 -11.95
C THR A 3 12.22 -20.53 -10.66
N ASP A 4 13.55 -20.51 -10.48
CA ASP A 4 14.16 -19.85 -9.34
C ASP A 4 13.81 -18.36 -9.29
N GLN A 5 13.75 -17.68 -10.44
CA GLN A 5 13.37 -16.29 -10.52
C GLN A 5 11.92 -16.07 -10.08
N GLU A 6 11.01 -16.94 -10.47
CA GLU A 6 9.61 -16.88 -10.06
C GLU A 6 9.45 -17.08 -8.55
N ILE A 7 10.20 -18.01 -7.97
CA ILE A 7 10.21 -18.24 -6.52
C ILE A 7 10.70 -16.99 -5.79
N TRP A 8 11.78 -16.35 -6.27
CA TRP A 8 12.29 -15.12 -5.69
C TRP A 8 11.28 -13.98 -5.76
N ASP A 9 10.57 -13.85 -6.88
CA ASP A 9 9.55 -12.82 -7.06
C ASP A 9 8.38 -13.03 -6.10
N ILE A 10 7.95 -14.27 -5.90
CA ILE A 10 6.91 -14.62 -4.92
C ILE A 10 7.36 -14.24 -3.51
N LEU A 11 8.60 -14.60 -3.13
CA LEU A 11 9.14 -14.29 -1.80
C LEU A 11 9.25 -12.78 -1.57
N LYS A 12 9.63 -12.02 -2.59
CA LYS A 12 9.67 -10.55 -2.51
C LYS A 12 8.29 -9.96 -2.26
N ILE A 13 7.27 -10.44 -2.95
CA ILE A 13 5.89 -9.97 -2.77
C ILE A 13 5.40 -10.29 -1.36
N LEU A 14 5.67 -11.51 -0.87
CA LEU A 14 5.31 -11.88 0.51
C LEU A 14 6.03 -11.02 1.53
N ALA A 15 7.32 -10.70 1.31
CA ALA A 15 8.06 -9.79 2.16
C ALA A 15 7.45 -8.37 2.15
N ALA A 16 7.01 -7.90 0.98
CA ALA A 16 6.32 -6.61 0.88
C ALA A 16 5.04 -6.58 1.72
N LEU A 17 4.25 -7.66 1.68
CA LEU A 17 3.04 -7.76 2.49
C LEU A 17 3.34 -7.74 3.99
N LEU A 18 4.42 -8.40 4.43
CA LEU A 18 4.85 -8.39 5.82
C LEU A 18 5.28 -6.98 6.25
N HIS A 19 6.07 -6.29 5.43
CA HIS A 19 6.48 -4.92 5.72
C HIS A 19 5.29 -3.97 5.74
N MET A 20 4.31 -4.17 4.86
CA MET A 20 3.08 -3.37 4.84
C MET A 20 2.32 -3.50 6.16
N GLY A 21 2.25 -4.70 6.74
CA GLY A 21 1.61 -4.94 8.04
C GLY A 21 2.32 -4.26 9.20
N ASN A 22 3.59 -3.87 9.05
CA ASN A 22 4.37 -3.19 10.07
C ASN A 22 4.36 -1.66 9.92
N VAL A 23 3.69 -1.11 8.92
CA VAL A 23 3.55 0.33 8.77
C VAL A 23 2.68 0.88 9.90
N LYS A 24 3.20 1.87 10.62
CA LYS A 24 2.50 2.52 11.72
C LYS A 24 2.02 3.91 11.30
N TYR A 25 0.83 4.26 11.73
CA TYR A 25 0.19 5.52 11.41
C TYR A 25 0.07 6.39 12.63
N LYS A 26 0.20 7.70 12.40
CA LYS A 26 -0.04 8.72 13.41
C LYS A 26 -1.08 9.70 12.91
N GLY A 27 -2.12 9.94 13.69
CA GLY A 27 -3.13 10.95 13.37
C GLY A 27 -2.57 12.36 13.46
N LYS A 28 -3.01 13.22 12.55
CA LYS A 28 -2.72 14.65 12.58
C LYS A 28 -3.94 15.43 12.07
N VAL A 29 -3.92 16.73 12.24
CA VAL A 29 -4.98 17.63 11.77
C VAL A 29 -4.35 18.65 10.82
N ILE A 30 -4.92 18.77 9.62
CA ILE A 30 -4.54 19.75 8.61
C ILE A 30 -5.81 20.53 8.24
N ASP A 31 -5.79 21.85 8.39
CA ASP A 31 -6.93 22.72 8.05
C ASP A 31 -8.25 22.23 8.67
N ASN A 32 -8.20 21.84 9.96
CA ASN A 32 -9.34 21.29 10.72
C ASN A 32 -9.88 19.94 10.20
N LEU A 33 -9.13 19.25 9.32
CA LEU A 33 -9.46 17.93 8.82
C LEU A 33 -8.51 16.88 9.36
N ASP A 34 -9.05 15.72 9.72
CA ASP A 34 -8.23 14.59 10.13
C ASP A 34 -7.38 14.11 8.96
N ALA A 35 -6.12 13.84 9.24
CA ALA A 35 -5.17 13.31 8.30
C ALA A 35 -4.30 12.25 8.98
N THR A 36 -3.51 11.54 8.20
CA THR A 36 -2.63 10.48 8.68
C THR A 36 -1.21 10.73 8.22
N ASP A 37 -0.27 10.53 9.13
CA ASP A 37 1.15 10.59 8.85
C ASP A 37 1.80 9.22 9.09
N ILE A 38 2.93 8.99 8.43
CA ILE A 38 3.75 7.80 8.63
C ILE A 38 5.11 8.29 9.13
N PRO A 39 5.31 8.36 10.48
CA PRO A 39 6.54 8.93 11.03
C PRO A 39 7.78 8.13 10.67
N ASP A 40 7.70 6.81 10.65
CA ASP A 40 8.77 5.91 10.24
C ASP A 40 8.42 5.32 8.88
N GLN A 41 9.13 5.77 7.86
CA GLN A 41 8.89 5.37 6.48
C GLN A 41 9.71 4.16 6.05
N THR A 42 10.48 3.55 6.94
CA THR A 42 11.39 2.44 6.61
C THR A 42 10.64 1.28 5.92
N ASN A 43 9.53 0.85 6.50
CA ASN A 43 8.75 -0.24 5.92
C ASN A 43 8.11 0.13 4.59
N VAL A 44 7.62 1.37 4.46
CA VAL A 44 7.04 1.85 3.20
C VAL A 44 8.11 1.92 2.11
N GLU A 45 9.31 2.39 2.44
CA GLU A 45 10.43 2.43 1.50
C GLU A 45 10.79 1.04 1.00
N ARG A 46 10.79 0.05 1.89
CA ARG A 46 11.05 -1.36 1.51
C ARG A 46 9.98 -1.90 0.58
N VAL A 47 8.71 -1.64 0.88
CA VAL A 47 7.60 -2.04 0.02
C VAL A 47 7.70 -1.39 -1.35
N ALA A 48 7.96 -0.09 -1.38
CA ALA A 48 8.10 0.67 -2.64
C ALA A 48 9.24 0.12 -3.50
N ALA A 49 10.39 -0.20 -2.88
CA ALA A 49 11.53 -0.78 -3.58
C ALA A 49 11.18 -2.15 -4.18
N ILE A 50 10.49 -3.01 -3.43
CA ILE A 50 10.09 -4.34 -3.90
C ILE A 50 9.09 -4.23 -5.06
N LEU A 51 8.11 -3.34 -4.94
CA LEU A 51 7.08 -3.15 -5.97
C LEU A 51 7.55 -2.30 -7.16
N GLY A 52 8.70 -1.65 -7.04
CA GLY A 52 9.22 -0.79 -8.11
C GLY A 52 8.46 0.51 -8.28
N VAL A 53 7.90 1.05 -7.19
CA VAL A 53 7.13 2.29 -7.21
C VAL A 53 7.83 3.38 -6.40
N ASN A 54 7.43 4.63 -6.60
CA ASN A 54 7.94 5.77 -5.84
C ASN A 54 7.40 5.74 -4.42
N THR A 55 8.27 5.95 -3.42
CA THR A 55 7.89 5.92 -2.00
C THR A 55 6.83 6.97 -1.68
N LYS A 56 7.00 8.19 -2.19
CA LYS A 56 6.03 9.26 -1.94
C LYS A 56 4.66 8.94 -2.54
N ALA A 57 4.64 8.40 -3.75
CA ALA A 57 3.40 7.98 -4.39
C ALA A 57 2.69 6.90 -3.58
N LEU A 58 3.43 5.95 -3.02
CA LEU A 58 2.86 4.91 -2.17
C LEU A 58 2.30 5.50 -0.87
N ILE A 59 3.04 6.41 -0.22
CA ILE A 59 2.57 7.09 0.99
C ILE A 59 1.28 7.86 0.69
N ASP A 60 1.23 8.60 -0.39
CA ASP A 60 0.05 9.36 -0.80
C ASP A 60 -1.15 8.43 -1.04
N ALA A 61 -0.92 7.29 -1.70
CA ALA A 61 -1.96 6.30 -1.94
C ALA A 61 -2.52 5.68 -0.64
N LEU A 62 -1.68 5.54 0.38
CA LEU A 62 -2.07 4.94 1.66
C LEU A 62 -2.75 5.95 2.61
N THR A 63 -2.54 7.25 2.41
CA THR A 63 -2.98 8.29 3.35
C THR A 63 -3.98 9.28 2.76
N SER A 64 -4.34 9.12 1.49
CA SER A 64 -5.31 9.99 0.82
C SER A 64 -6.13 9.20 -0.20
N LYS A 65 -7.23 9.80 -0.63
CA LYS A 65 -8.04 9.27 -1.73
C LYS A 65 -8.41 10.39 -2.68
N THR A 66 -8.59 10.06 -3.95
CA THR A 66 -9.06 11.00 -4.96
C THR A 66 -10.54 10.77 -5.21
N ILE A 67 -11.33 11.85 -5.10
CA ILE A 67 -12.76 11.83 -5.35
C ILE A 67 -13.03 12.62 -6.62
N PHE A 68 -13.81 12.06 -7.54
CA PHE A 68 -14.28 12.76 -8.72
C PHE A 68 -15.69 13.29 -8.48
N ALA A 69 -15.79 14.61 -8.43
CA ALA A 69 -17.07 15.29 -8.26
C ALA A 69 -17.16 16.47 -9.22
N HIS A 70 -18.29 16.60 -9.89
CA HIS A 70 -18.57 17.71 -10.84
C HIS A 70 -17.48 17.88 -11.93
N GLY A 71 -16.90 16.76 -12.40
CA GLY A 71 -15.88 16.80 -13.43
C GLY A 71 -14.49 17.17 -12.94
N GLU A 72 -14.30 17.38 -11.64
CA GLU A 72 -13.02 17.70 -11.03
C GLU A 72 -12.55 16.58 -10.12
N SER A 73 -11.23 16.40 -10.03
CA SER A 73 -10.65 15.49 -9.06
C SER A 73 -10.26 16.26 -7.80
N VAL A 74 -10.68 15.77 -6.65
CA VAL A 74 -10.35 16.34 -5.34
C VAL A 74 -9.62 15.29 -4.52
N VAL A 75 -8.46 15.65 -3.98
CA VAL A 75 -7.70 14.78 -3.07
C VAL A 75 -8.18 15.04 -1.65
N SER A 76 -8.64 13.98 -0.99
CA SER A 76 -9.10 14.01 0.39
C SER A 76 -8.14 13.24 1.29
N THR A 77 -7.80 13.82 2.45
CA THR A 77 -7.00 13.12 3.45
C THR A 77 -7.82 12.05 4.17
N LEU A 78 -7.15 11.01 4.64
CA LEU A 78 -7.75 9.92 5.39
C LEU A 78 -7.34 10.00 6.86
N ASN A 79 -8.24 9.65 7.78
CA ASN A 79 -7.85 9.45 9.18
C ASN A 79 -7.10 8.12 9.35
N THR A 80 -6.59 7.84 10.55
CA THR A 80 -5.77 6.64 10.79
C THR A 80 -6.54 5.34 10.54
N ASN A 81 -7.82 5.29 10.90
CA ASN A 81 -8.65 4.10 10.67
C ASN A 81 -8.90 3.87 9.19
N GLN A 82 -9.20 4.92 8.44
CA GLN A 82 -9.38 4.84 6.99
C GLN A 82 -8.09 4.44 6.28
N SER A 83 -6.93 4.95 6.71
CA SER A 83 -5.63 4.59 6.16
C SER A 83 -5.28 3.12 6.43
N LYS A 84 -5.63 2.59 7.60
CA LYS A 84 -5.49 1.16 7.91
C LYS A 84 -6.37 0.31 7.00
N ASP A 85 -7.61 0.73 6.74
CA ASP A 85 -8.52 0.03 5.85
C ASP A 85 -7.99 0.00 4.41
N VAL A 86 -7.45 1.11 3.93
CA VAL A 86 -6.82 1.19 2.59
C VAL A 86 -5.61 0.27 2.53
N ARG A 87 -4.75 0.27 3.55
CA ARG A 87 -3.60 -0.63 3.64
C ARG A 87 -4.04 -2.09 3.55
N ASP A 88 -5.04 -2.46 4.33
CA ASP A 88 -5.53 -3.83 4.38
C ASP A 88 -6.16 -4.25 3.04
N ALA A 89 -6.92 -3.37 2.41
CA ALA A 89 -7.49 -3.61 1.08
C ALA A 89 -6.38 -3.77 0.02
N PHE A 90 -5.35 -2.94 0.09
CA PHE A 90 -4.20 -3.01 -0.81
C PHE A 90 -3.45 -4.33 -0.64
N ALA A 91 -3.19 -4.74 0.60
CA ALA A 91 -2.52 -6.00 0.91
C ALA A 91 -3.35 -7.20 0.43
N LYS A 92 -4.65 -7.18 0.65
CA LYS A 92 -5.57 -8.23 0.17
C LYS A 92 -5.58 -8.31 -1.36
N GLY A 93 -5.56 -7.15 -2.03
CA GLY A 93 -5.51 -7.09 -3.49
C GLY A 93 -4.24 -7.72 -4.05
N ILE A 94 -3.09 -7.42 -3.46
CA ILE A 94 -1.81 -8.02 -3.86
C ILE A 94 -1.81 -9.52 -3.60
N TYR A 95 -2.24 -9.94 -2.42
CA TYR A 95 -2.29 -11.35 -2.06
C TYR A 95 -3.21 -12.14 -3.00
N GLY A 96 -4.38 -11.59 -3.32
CA GLY A 96 -5.32 -12.24 -4.23
C GLY A 96 -4.75 -12.40 -5.64
N ARG A 97 -4.04 -11.40 -6.15
CA ARG A 97 -3.37 -11.49 -7.45
C ARG A 97 -2.22 -12.49 -7.45
N LEU A 98 -1.46 -12.54 -6.37
CA LEU A 98 -0.40 -13.53 -6.19
C LEU A 98 -0.97 -14.96 -6.20
N PHE A 99 -2.08 -15.16 -5.50
CA PHE A 99 -2.76 -16.46 -5.44
C PHE A 99 -3.22 -16.92 -6.84
N VAL A 100 -3.80 -16.01 -7.62
CA VAL A 100 -4.21 -16.30 -8.99
C VAL A 100 -3.00 -16.64 -9.87
N TYR A 101 -1.91 -15.89 -9.74
CA TYR A 101 -0.67 -16.15 -10.47
C TYR A 101 -0.12 -17.55 -10.16
N ILE A 102 -0.06 -17.93 -8.88
CA ILE A 102 0.39 -19.26 -8.47
C ILE A 102 -0.50 -20.34 -9.08
N GLY A 103 -1.80 -20.15 -9.07
CA GLY A 103 -2.75 -21.09 -9.66
C GLY A 103 -2.60 -21.25 -11.17
N LYS A 104 -2.20 -20.21 -11.88
CA LYS A 104 -1.97 -20.26 -13.34
C LYS A 104 -0.69 -20.99 -13.72
N VAL A 105 0.34 -20.91 -12.88
CA VAL A 105 1.64 -21.55 -13.14
C VAL A 105 1.60 -23.03 -12.79
N TYR A 106 0.76 -23.39 -11.86
CA TYR A 106 0.51 -24.77 -11.49
C TYR A 106 -0.45 -25.43 -12.46
#